data_eea85d0459763f10d067762df812f4b9
#
_entry.id   eea85d0459763f10d067762df812f4b9
#
_cell.length_a   1.000
_cell.length_b   1.000
_cell.length_c   1.000
_cell.angle_alpha   90.00
_cell.angle_beta   90.00
_cell.angle_gamma   90.00
#
_symmetry.space_group_name_H-M   'P 1'
#
loop_
_entity.id
_entity.type
_entity.pdbx_description
1 polymer ?
#
loop_
_entity_poly.entity_id
_entity_poly.type
_entity_poly.pdbx_seq_one_letter_code
_entity_poly.pdbx_strand_id
1 'polypeptide(L)'
;MVQAWQPSLLDDAPPGFDADLGGLVRHELSEGAWYDVAEGWVQGADALFTLVADAAPWGEHERYMYDRKVAEPRLTTRAWDDPPDPLPAMARALSEHYGEDLSSVSANLYRDGRDSVAWHGDRVGRRRAETVVAIVSLGSPRRFLLRPKGGGPSRRLAPAPGDLLVLGGTCQRTWEHSVPKCASAGPRISIMFRESY
;
A
#
# COMPACT_ATOMS: atom_id res chain seq x y z
N MET A 1 -18.64 7.69 10.21
CA MET A 1 -18.35 6.48 10.99
C MET A 1 -17.72 5.48 10.04
N VAL A 2 -16.51 5.01 10.34
CA VAL A 2 -15.91 3.87 9.64
C VAL A 2 -16.70 2.64 10.03
N GLN A 3 -17.10 1.81 9.05
CA GLN A 3 -17.76 0.55 9.34
C GLN A 3 -16.84 -0.26 10.26
N ALA A 4 -17.38 -0.82 11.35
CA ALA A 4 -16.57 -1.59 12.29
C ALA A 4 -15.86 -2.73 11.57
N TRP A 5 -14.56 -2.79 11.69
CA TRP A 5 -13.77 -3.93 11.28
C TRP A 5 -14.11 -5.10 12.21
N GLN A 6 -14.37 -6.26 11.64
CA GLN A 6 -14.56 -7.48 12.43
C GLN A 6 -13.29 -8.32 12.28
N PRO A 7 -12.46 -8.40 13.33
CA PRO A 7 -11.24 -9.19 13.35
C PRO A 7 -11.52 -10.68 13.06
N SER A 8 -10.53 -11.37 12.51
CA SER A 8 -10.55 -12.83 12.43
C SER A 8 -10.45 -13.43 13.82
N LEU A 9 -11.26 -14.44 14.12
CA LEU A 9 -11.17 -15.19 15.38
C LEU A 9 -9.87 -16.03 15.49
N LEU A 10 -9.04 -16.03 14.45
CA LEU A 10 -7.82 -16.85 14.35
C LEU A 10 -6.53 -16.01 14.37
N ASP A 11 -6.60 -14.69 14.43
CA ASP A 11 -5.44 -13.79 14.39
C ASP A 11 -5.35 -12.94 15.67
N ASP A 12 -5.16 -13.62 16.82
CA ASP A 12 -4.94 -12.98 18.12
C ASP A 12 -3.45 -12.65 18.40
N ALA A 13 -2.58 -12.81 17.42
CA ALA A 13 -1.15 -12.53 17.57
C ALA A 13 -0.90 -11.01 17.70
N PRO A 14 0.09 -10.60 18.51
CA PRO A 14 0.55 -9.22 18.48
C PRO A 14 1.13 -8.88 17.10
N PRO A 15 1.10 -7.59 16.68
CA PRO A 15 1.68 -7.18 15.41
C PRO A 15 3.17 -7.55 15.31
N GLY A 16 3.53 -8.30 14.29
CA GLY A 16 4.89 -8.71 13.96
C GLY A 16 5.09 -8.81 12.46
N PHE A 17 6.30 -9.06 12.01
CA PHE A 17 6.61 -9.25 10.59
C PHE A 17 7.86 -10.11 10.38
N ASP A 18 8.01 -10.74 9.22
CA ASP A 18 9.21 -11.47 8.82
C ASP A 18 10.30 -10.48 8.38
N ALA A 19 11.26 -10.21 9.28
CA ALA A 19 12.34 -9.26 9.03
C ALA A 19 13.34 -9.76 7.95
N ASP A 20 13.44 -11.06 7.76
CA ASP A 20 14.37 -11.67 6.79
C ASP A 20 13.83 -11.62 5.35
N LEU A 21 12.54 -11.32 5.17
CA LEU A 21 11.88 -11.24 3.86
C LEU A 21 12.07 -12.52 3.01
N GLY A 22 12.22 -13.66 3.68
CA GLY A 22 12.51 -14.96 3.03
C GLY A 22 11.40 -15.48 2.13
N GLY A 23 10.16 -14.97 2.30
CA GLY A 23 9.00 -15.33 1.50
C GLY A 23 8.78 -14.48 0.25
N LEU A 24 9.66 -13.55 -0.10
CA LEU A 24 9.53 -12.70 -1.28
C LEU A 24 9.63 -13.48 -2.60
N VAL A 25 8.64 -13.29 -3.46
CA VAL A 25 8.63 -13.84 -4.82
C VAL A 25 8.60 -12.69 -5.82
N ARG A 26 9.62 -12.60 -6.67
CA ARG A 26 9.74 -11.59 -7.72
C ARG A 26 9.00 -11.97 -8.99
N HIS A 27 8.32 -10.98 -9.55
CA HIS A 27 7.64 -11.05 -10.84
C HIS A 27 8.15 -9.94 -11.74
N GLU A 28 8.81 -10.32 -12.82
CA GLU A 28 9.29 -9.37 -13.82
C GLU A 28 8.13 -8.83 -14.67
N LEU A 29 8.24 -7.55 -14.99
CA LEU A 29 7.37 -6.81 -15.88
C LEU A 29 8.18 -6.32 -17.10
N SER A 30 7.54 -5.62 -18.02
CA SER A 30 8.25 -4.99 -19.13
C SER A 30 9.04 -3.75 -18.69
N GLU A 31 10.03 -3.37 -19.50
CA GLU A 31 10.79 -2.13 -19.39
C GLU A 31 11.58 -1.98 -18.08
N GLY A 32 12.04 -3.09 -17.47
CA GLY A 32 12.80 -3.06 -16.21
C GLY A 32 11.94 -2.79 -14.97
N ALA A 33 10.62 -2.85 -15.10
CA ALA A 33 9.70 -2.84 -13.98
C ALA A 33 9.57 -4.25 -13.38
N TRP A 34 9.28 -4.32 -12.09
CA TRP A 34 9.02 -5.58 -11.39
C TRP A 34 8.10 -5.34 -10.19
N TYR A 35 7.52 -6.41 -9.67
CA TYR A 35 6.92 -6.40 -8.34
C TYR A 35 7.27 -7.67 -7.57
N ASP A 36 7.43 -7.52 -6.25
CA ASP A 36 7.63 -8.62 -5.32
C ASP A 36 6.37 -8.79 -4.46
N VAL A 37 6.09 -10.04 -4.07
CA VAL A 37 5.00 -10.39 -3.15
C VAL A 37 5.55 -11.29 -2.05
N ALA A 38 5.21 -10.99 -0.80
CA ALA A 38 5.34 -11.91 0.32
C ALA A 38 3.98 -12.07 0.98
N GLU A 39 3.40 -13.26 0.84
CA GLU A 39 2.13 -13.61 1.47
C GLU A 39 2.33 -13.76 2.98
N GLY A 40 1.41 -13.17 3.77
CA GLY A 40 1.44 -13.26 5.23
C GLY A 40 2.72 -12.70 5.86
N TRP A 41 3.37 -11.72 5.24
CA TRP A 41 4.57 -11.07 5.77
C TRP A 41 4.36 -10.49 7.16
N VAL A 42 3.15 -9.98 7.46
CA VAL A 42 2.73 -9.46 8.75
C VAL A 42 1.92 -10.53 9.49
N GLN A 43 2.33 -10.85 10.71
CA GLN A 43 1.54 -11.60 11.69
C GLN A 43 0.75 -10.59 12.54
N GLY A 44 -0.41 -10.99 13.08
CA GLY A 44 -1.28 -10.09 13.83
C GLY A 44 -1.81 -8.93 12.98
N ALA A 45 -2.14 -9.19 11.71
CA ALA A 45 -2.60 -8.19 10.76
C ALA A 45 -3.86 -7.44 11.22
N ASP A 46 -4.76 -8.10 11.96
CA ASP A 46 -5.97 -7.49 12.52
C ASP A 46 -5.65 -6.54 13.68
N ALA A 47 -4.69 -6.91 14.53
CA ALA A 47 -4.21 -6.05 15.60
C ALA A 47 -3.49 -4.82 15.04
N LEU A 48 -2.66 -5.02 13.99
CA LEU A 48 -2.01 -3.90 13.29
C LEU A 48 -3.04 -3.00 12.58
N PHE A 49 -4.09 -3.58 11.98
CA PHE A 49 -5.18 -2.80 11.39
C PHE A 49 -5.81 -1.85 12.42
N THR A 50 -6.17 -2.39 13.59
CA THR A 50 -6.79 -1.61 14.66
C THR A 50 -5.85 -0.51 15.15
N LEU A 51 -4.59 -0.85 15.42
CA LEU A 51 -3.58 0.11 15.85
C LEU A 51 -3.42 1.27 14.86
N VAL A 52 -3.28 0.97 13.56
CA VAL A 52 -3.12 1.99 12.53
C VAL A 52 -4.41 2.78 12.32
N ALA A 53 -5.59 2.13 12.37
CA ALA A 53 -6.87 2.81 12.22
C ALA A 53 -7.09 3.89 13.30
N ASP A 54 -6.66 3.61 14.53
CA ASP A 54 -6.83 4.50 15.68
C ASP A 54 -5.75 5.57 15.77
N ALA A 55 -4.49 5.24 15.44
CA ALA A 55 -3.36 6.15 15.63
C ALA A 55 -3.09 7.08 14.44
N ALA A 56 -3.49 6.69 13.22
CA ALA A 56 -3.12 7.43 12.02
C ALA A 56 -3.84 8.79 11.91
N PRO A 57 -3.13 9.85 11.53
CA PRO A 57 -3.69 11.19 11.34
C PRO A 57 -4.46 11.27 10.00
N TRP A 58 -5.61 10.60 9.94
CA TRP A 58 -6.43 10.52 8.73
C TRP A 58 -6.94 11.90 8.29
N GLY A 59 -6.77 12.18 7.00
CA GLY A 59 -7.29 13.39 6.37
C GLY A 59 -7.98 13.10 5.04
N GLU A 60 -8.93 13.97 4.69
CA GLU A 60 -9.50 14.01 3.35
C GLU A 60 -8.59 14.82 2.44
N HIS A 61 -8.32 14.32 1.24
CA HIS A 61 -7.55 15.03 0.24
C HIS A 61 -8.41 15.37 -0.97
N GLU A 62 -8.24 16.59 -1.45
CA GLU A 62 -8.80 17.04 -2.70
C GLU A 62 -7.73 17.01 -3.80
N ARG A 63 -8.11 16.47 -4.95
CA ARG A 63 -7.29 16.51 -6.16
C ARG A 63 -7.90 17.46 -7.17
N TYR A 64 -7.08 18.31 -7.75
CA TYR A 64 -7.54 19.15 -8.85
C TYR A 64 -7.66 18.32 -10.12
N MET A 65 -8.89 18.13 -10.62
CA MET A 65 -9.21 17.38 -11.85
C MET A 65 -10.25 18.14 -12.65
N TYR A 66 -10.02 18.29 -13.95
CA TYR A 66 -10.97 18.96 -14.86
C TYR A 66 -11.43 20.32 -14.34
N ASP A 67 -10.47 21.18 -13.95
CA ASP A 67 -10.70 22.54 -13.44
C ASP A 67 -11.55 22.66 -12.16
N ARG A 68 -11.71 21.57 -11.43
CA ARG A 68 -12.38 21.54 -10.12
C ARG A 68 -11.63 20.69 -9.11
N LYS A 69 -11.79 21.01 -7.85
CA LYS A 69 -11.35 20.18 -6.74
C LYS A 69 -12.31 19.00 -6.60
N VAL A 70 -11.77 17.80 -6.61
CA VAL A 70 -12.51 16.54 -6.42
C VAL A 70 -11.94 15.86 -5.20
N ALA A 71 -12.77 15.53 -4.23
CA ALA A 71 -12.36 14.75 -3.06
C ALA A 71 -11.89 13.37 -3.52
N GLU A 72 -10.72 12.95 -3.05
CA GLU A 72 -10.26 11.58 -3.26
C GLU A 72 -11.16 10.65 -2.44
N PRO A 73 -11.74 9.61 -3.06
CA PRO A 73 -12.65 8.70 -2.36
C PRO A 73 -11.86 7.69 -1.50
N ARG A 74 -11.18 8.18 -0.50
CA ARG A 74 -10.45 7.47 0.56
C ARG A 74 -9.90 8.47 1.55
N LEU A 75 -9.61 8.02 2.78
CA LEU A 75 -8.80 8.81 3.70
C LEU A 75 -7.32 8.47 3.50
N THR A 76 -6.45 9.43 3.78
CA THR A 76 -5.00 9.23 3.63
C THR A 76 -4.25 10.00 4.69
N THR A 77 -3.10 9.48 5.11
CA THR A 77 -2.11 10.26 5.84
C THR A 77 -1.14 10.91 4.85
N ARG A 78 -0.53 12.02 5.23
CA ARG A 78 0.72 12.47 4.61
C ARG A 78 1.87 11.59 5.14
N ALA A 79 3.12 11.94 4.87
CA ALA A 79 4.24 11.35 5.60
C ALA A 79 3.90 11.41 7.10
N TRP A 80 3.99 10.28 7.76
CA TRP A 80 3.63 10.14 9.16
C TRP A 80 4.91 10.27 10.00
N ASP A 81 5.03 11.39 10.73
CA ASP A 81 6.28 11.74 11.43
C ASP A 81 6.62 10.78 12.58
N ASP A 82 5.62 10.26 13.28
CA ASP A 82 5.79 9.34 14.41
C ASP A 82 4.83 8.14 14.28
N PRO A 83 5.09 7.23 13.32
CA PRO A 83 4.27 6.04 13.16
C PRO A 83 4.55 5.03 14.29
N PRO A 84 3.51 4.33 14.81
CA PRO A 84 3.68 3.39 15.91
C PRO A 84 4.46 2.14 15.50
N ASP A 85 5.07 1.48 16.48
CA ASP A 85 5.63 0.15 16.27
C ASP A 85 4.54 -0.82 15.75
N PRO A 86 4.90 -1.75 14.83
CA PRO A 86 6.24 -2.05 14.33
C PRO A 86 6.64 -1.29 13.05
N LEU A 87 5.90 -0.25 12.62
CA LEU A 87 6.11 0.40 11.31
C LEU A 87 7.53 0.94 11.10
N PRO A 88 8.20 1.59 12.09
CA PRO A 88 9.59 2.02 11.91
C PRO A 88 10.58 0.85 11.73
N ALA A 89 10.31 -0.28 12.37
CA ALA A 89 11.13 -1.49 12.21
C ALA A 89 10.93 -2.12 10.83
N MET A 90 9.69 -2.16 10.33
CA MET A 90 9.36 -2.59 8.96
C MET A 90 10.08 -1.73 7.92
N ALA A 91 10.05 -0.39 8.08
CA ALA A 91 10.73 0.54 7.20
C ALA A 91 12.23 0.28 7.12
N ARG A 92 12.88 0.00 8.26
CA ARG A 92 14.30 -0.36 8.31
C ARG A 92 14.59 -1.67 7.58
N ALA A 93 13.86 -2.74 7.88
CA ALA A 93 14.06 -4.04 7.23
C ALA A 93 13.89 -3.95 5.71
N LEU A 94 12.86 -3.23 5.23
CA LEU A 94 12.64 -2.99 3.81
C LEU A 94 13.77 -2.15 3.20
N SER A 95 14.23 -1.11 3.90
CA SER A 95 15.34 -0.27 3.42
C SER A 95 16.63 -1.06 3.29
N GLU A 96 16.96 -1.88 4.27
CA GLU A 96 18.13 -2.77 4.26
C GLU A 96 18.07 -3.77 3.12
N HIS A 97 16.93 -4.42 2.92
CA HIS A 97 16.74 -5.44 1.88
C HIS A 97 16.87 -4.86 0.46
N TYR A 98 16.25 -3.71 0.20
CA TYR A 98 16.26 -3.12 -1.15
C TYR A 98 17.42 -2.15 -1.40
N GLY A 99 18.20 -1.78 -0.38
CA GLY A 99 19.27 -0.81 -0.51
C GLY A 99 18.78 0.62 -0.81
N GLU A 100 17.55 0.93 -0.43
CA GLU A 100 16.86 2.20 -0.70
C GLU A 100 16.33 2.80 0.60
N ASP A 101 16.24 4.12 0.69
CA ASP A 101 15.59 4.77 1.85
C ASP A 101 14.06 4.66 1.73
N LEU A 102 13.47 3.75 2.48
CA LEU A 102 12.03 3.54 2.56
C LEU A 102 11.44 4.05 3.90
N SER A 103 12.07 5.05 4.49
CA SER A 103 11.72 5.56 5.82
C SER A 103 10.42 6.38 5.86
N SER A 104 9.96 6.92 4.73
CA SER A 104 8.71 7.68 4.69
C SER A 104 7.50 6.74 4.74
N VAL A 105 6.81 6.73 5.88
CA VAL A 105 5.59 5.95 6.11
C VAL A 105 4.37 6.79 5.83
N SER A 106 3.41 6.24 5.11
CA SER A 106 2.08 6.83 4.88
C SER A 106 1.03 5.74 4.77
N ALA A 107 -0.25 6.08 4.93
CA ALA A 107 -1.33 5.10 4.85
C ALA A 107 -2.54 5.63 4.09
N ASN A 108 -3.29 4.72 3.46
CA ASN A 108 -4.59 5.00 2.85
C ASN A 108 -5.65 4.09 3.49
N LEU A 109 -6.78 4.67 3.89
CA LEU A 109 -7.94 3.95 4.38
C LEU A 109 -9.06 3.99 3.32
N TYR A 110 -9.42 2.82 2.82
CA TYR A 110 -10.61 2.57 2.01
C TYR A 110 -11.70 2.09 2.95
N ARG A 111 -12.70 2.93 3.21
CA ARG A 111 -13.75 2.69 4.22
C ARG A 111 -14.71 1.59 3.82
N ASP A 112 -14.98 1.48 2.52
CA ASP A 112 -15.88 0.49 1.92
C ASP A 112 -15.60 0.32 0.41
N GLY A 113 -16.51 -0.38 -0.30
CA GLY A 113 -16.37 -0.63 -1.74
C GLY A 113 -16.46 0.61 -2.62
N ARG A 114 -16.97 1.75 -2.14
CA ARG A 114 -17.07 3.02 -2.89
C ARG A 114 -15.74 3.77 -2.92
N ASP A 115 -14.89 3.56 -1.93
CA ASP A 115 -13.55 4.14 -1.90
C ASP A 115 -12.64 3.47 -2.93
N SER A 116 -11.81 4.27 -3.58
CA SER A 116 -11.02 3.83 -4.73
C SER A 116 -9.83 4.74 -4.97
N VAL A 117 -8.90 4.29 -5.80
CA VAL A 117 -7.92 5.16 -6.45
C VAL A 117 -7.86 4.86 -7.94
N ALA A 118 -7.91 5.91 -8.75
CA ALA A 118 -7.79 5.81 -10.20
C ALA A 118 -6.36 5.38 -10.62
N TRP A 119 -6.20 5.00 -11.87
CA TRP A 119 -4.91 4.67 -12.46
C TRP A 119 -3.88 5.78 -12.25
N HIS A 120 -2.73 5.44 -11.68
CA HIS A 120 -1.63 6.36 -11.43
C HIS A 120 -0.33 5.59 -11.19
N GLY A 121 0.80 6.27 -11.33
CA GLY A 121 2.09 5.91 -10.76
C GLY A 121 2.39 6.85 -9.60
N ASP A 122 3.09 6.38 -8.60
CA ASP A 122 3.50 7.20 -7.46
C ASP A 122 4.52 8.25 -7.91
N ARG A 123 4.44 9.43 -7.29
CA ARG A 123 5.35 10.55 -7.62
C ARG A 123 6.64 10.51 -6.80
N VAL A 124 7.08 9.34 -6.45
CA VAL A 124 8.31 9.10 -5.67
C VAL A 124 9.53 9.33 -6.54
N GLY A 125 10.58 9.91 -5.98
CA GLY A 125 11.87 10.02 -6.63
C GLY A 125 11.81 10.59 -8.06
N ARG A 126 11.15 11.72 -8.29
CA ARG A 126 10.85 12.27 -9.63
C ARG A 126 12.05 12.38 -10.57
N ARG A 127 13.26 12.47 -10.02
CA ARG A 127 14.52 12.57 -10.77
C ARG A 127 15.18 11.22 -11.04
N ARG A 128 14.67 10.14 -10.45
CA ARG A 128 15.20 8.78 -10.59
C ARG A 128 14.38 7.98 -11.59
N ALA A 129 15.05 7.21 -12.43
CA ALA A 129 14.40 6.28 -13.34
C ALA A 129 13.75 5.11 -12.59
N GLU A 130 14.46 4.63 -11.58
CA GLU A 130 14.07 3.48 -10.76
C GLU A 130 13.73 3.93 -9.35
N THR A 131 12.73 3.31 -8.74
CA THR A 131 12.27 3.58 -7.39
C THR A 131 11.67 2.32 -6.79
N VAL A 132 11.61 2.27 -5.46
CA VAL A 132 10.95 1.18 -4.72
C VAL A 132 9.81 1.77 -3.88
N VAL A 133 8.66 1.13 -3.93
CA VAL A 133 7.50 1.44 -3.07
C VAL A 133 6.98 0.13 -2.49
N ALA A 134 7.07 -0.04 -1.19
CA ALA A 134 6.53 -1.20 -0.50
C ALA A 134 5.15 -0.88 0.08
N ILE A 135 4.22 -1.83 -0.01
CA ILE A 135 2.81 -1.67 0.36
C ILE A 135 2.38 -2.86 1.21
N VAL A 136 2.02 -2.63 2.45
CA VAL A 136 1.39 -3.63 3.33
C VAL A 136 -0.12 -3.47 3.26
N SER A 137 -0.84 -4.58 3.08
CA SER A 137 -2.29 -4.61 3.04
C SER A 137 -2.88 -5.14 4.34
N LEU A 138 -3.87 -4.44 4.87
CA LEU A 138 -4.58 -4.82 6.10
C LEU A 138 -6.09 -4.73 5.89
N GLY A 139 -6.87 -5.54 6.59
CA GLY A 139 -8.32 -5.55 6.53
C GLY A 139 -8.86 -6.24 5.27
N SER A 140 -10.01 -5.79 4.75
CA SER A 140 -10.69 -6.47 3.64
C SER A 140 -9.86 -6.51 2.36
N PRO A 141 -9.72 -7.67 1.70
CA PRO A 141 -9.04 -7.76 0.42
C PRO A 141 -9.69 -6.86 -0.64
N ARG A 142 -8.88 -6.17 -1.42
CA ARG A 142 -9.31 -5.35 -2.56
C ARG A 142 -8.47 -5.69 -3.78
N ARG A 143 -9.10 -5.65 -4.94
CA ARG A 143 -8.35 -5.77 -6.20
C ARG A 143 -7.33 -4.65 -6.32
N PHE A 144 -6.10 -5.02 -6.58
CA PHE A 144 -5.01 -4.13 -6.96
C PHE A 144 -4.69 -4.44 -8.43
N LEU A 145 -4.94 -3.48 -9.29
CA LEU A 145 -4.73 -3.63 -10.72
C LEU A 145 -3.43 -2.94 -11.12
N LEU A 146 -2.65 -3.59 -11.99
CA LEU A 146 -1.37 -3.10 -12.49
C LEU A 146 -1.34 -3.26 -14.01
N ARG A 147 -1.03 -2.21 -14.77
CA ARG A 147 -0.94 -2.24 -16.23
C ARG A 147 0.16 -1.33 -16.76
N PRO A 148 0.64 -1.54 -18.01
CA PRO A 148 1.51 -0.58 -18.68
C PRO A 148 0.87 0.82 -18.74
N LYS A 149 1.68 1.85 -18.58
CA LYS A 149 1.24 3.24 -18.70
C LYS A 149 0.72 3.51 -20.11
N GLY A 150 -0.39 4.21 -20.21
CA GLY A 150 -1.06 4.43 -21.48
C GLY A 150 -2.07 3.34 -21.87
N GLY A 151 -2.20 2.29 -21.06
CA GLY A 151 -3.21 1.24 -21.23
C GLY A 151 -2.63 -0.11 -21.66
N GLY A 152 -3.53 -1.08 -21.84
CA GLY A 152 -3.19 -2.46 -22.17
C GLY A 152 -3.74 -3.46 -21.15
N PRO A 153 -3.41 -4.75 -21.31
CA PRO A 153 -3.85 -5.79 -20.40
C PRO A 153 -3.40 -5.52 -18.96
N SER A 154 -4.32 -5.61 -18.00
CA SER A 154 -4.01 -5.43 -16.59
C SER A 154 -3.77 -6.77 -15.89
N ARG A 155 -2.76 -6.82 -15.03
CA ARG A 155 -2.60 -7.87 -14.03
C ARG A 155 -3.51 -7.56 -12.85
N ARG A 156 -4.13 -8.60 -12.31
CA ARG A 156 -4.97 -8.50 -11.12
C ARG A 156 -4.25 -9.16 -9.96
N LEU A 157 -3.95 -8.37 -8.95
CA LEU A 157 -3.49 -8.82 -7.65
C LEU A 157 -4.63 -8.64 -6.64
N ALA A 158 -4.65 -9.45 -5.60
CA ALA A 158 -5.63 -9.34 -4.53
C ALA A 158 -4.92 -9.56 -3.17
N PRO A 159 -4.06 -8.61 -2.76
CA PRO A 159 -3.33 -8.76 -1.50
C PRO A 159 -4.28 -9.02 -0.34
N ALA A 160 -4.02 -10.09 0.40
CA ALA A 160 -4.71 -10.45 1.61
C ALA A 160 -4.23 -9.59 2.81
N PRO A 161 -4.93 -9.64 3.96
CA PRO A 161 -4.43 -9.05 5.19
C PRO A 161 -3.05 -9.63 5.55
N GLY A 162 -2.08 -8.75 5.82
CA GLY A 162 -0.71 -9.14 6.15
C GLY A 162 0.22 -9.30 4.96
N ASP A 163 -0.27 -9.26 3.72
CA ASP A 163 0.59 -9.36 2.54
C ASP A 163 1.41 -8.09 2.31
N LEU A 164 2.66 -8.30 1.86
CA LEU A 164 3.54 -7.28 1.34
C LEU A 164 3.55 -7.33 -0.18
N LEU A 165 3.33 -6.20 -0.83
CA LEU A 165 3.51 -5.97 -2.26
C LEU A 165 4.56 -4.87 -2.45
N VAL A 166 5.60 -5.13 -3.22
CA VAL A 166 6.63 -4.13 -3.54
C VAL A 166 6.66 -3.86 -5.03
N LEU A 167 6.58 -2.60 -5.42
CA LEU A 167 6.67 -2.14 -6.81
C LEU A 167 8.04 -1.50 -7.01
N GLY A 168 8.85 -2.04 -7.92
CA GLY A 168 10.22 -1.61 -8.06
C GLY A 168 10.72 -1.42 -9.50
N GLY A 169 11.97 -1.01 -9.64
CA GLY A 169 12.57 -0.64 -10.90
C GLY A 169 11.86 0.57 -11.52
N THR A 170 11.57 0.49 -12.79
CA THR A 170 10.87 1.55 -13.53
C THR A 170 9.35 1.56 -13.31
N CYS A 171 8.80 0.72 -12.43
CA CYS A 171 7.36 0.49 -12.27
C CYS A 171 6.56 1.80 -12.11
N GLN A 172 7.04 2.76 -11.32
CA GLN A 172 6.36 4.05 -11.13
C GLN A 172 6.44 4.99 -12.36
N ARG A 173 7.20 4.62 -13.39
CA ARG A 173 7.41 5.41 -14.63
C ARG A 173 6.71 4.79 -15.83
N THR A 174 6.81 3.48 -15.96
CA THR A 174 6.35 2.71 -17.13
C THR A 174 5.05 1.97 -16.90
N TRP A 175 4.65 1.81 -15.63
CA TRP A 175 3.41 1.17 -15.22
C TRP A 175 2.54 2.11 -14.39
N GLU A 176 1.27 1.78 -14.28
CA GLU A 176 0.29 2.44 -13.42
C GLU A 176 -0.55 1.41 -12.67
N HIS A 177 -1.01 1.79 -11.50
CA HIS A 177 -1.82 0.91 -10.66
C HIS A 177 -3.10 1.60 -10.18
N SER A 178 -4.09 0.79 -9.76
CA SER A 178 -5.37 1.29 -9.26
C SER A 178 -5.99 0.32 -8.25
N VAL A 179 -6.85 0.88 -7.39
CA VAL A 179 -7.79 0.11 -6.57
C VAL A 179 -9.19 0.52 -7.00
N PRO A 180 -9.88 -0.28 -7.82
CA PRO A 180 -11.18 0.08 -8.37
C PRO A 180 -12.28 0.00 -7.31
N LYS A 181 -13.38 0.72 -7.54
CA LYS A 181 -14.62 0.52 -6.78
C LYS A 181 -15.13 -0.91 -6.93
N CYS A 182 -15.83 -1.39 -5.91
CA CYS A 182 -16.55 -2.66 -5.95
C CYS A 182 -17.90 -2.53 -5.24
N ALA A 183 -18.80 -3.49 -5.50
CA ALA A 183 -20.17 -3.43 -4.98
C ALA A 183 -20.20 -3.50 -3.44
N SER A 184 -19.32 -4.31 -2.84
CA SER A 184 -19.21 -4.46 -1.38
C SER A 184 -17.78 -4.80 -0.99
N ALA A 185 -17.29 -4.16 0.05
CA ALA A 185 -16.05 -4.50 0.76
C ALA A 185 -16.11 -3.90 2.15
N GLY A 186 -15.47 -4.55 3.11
CA GLY A 186 -15.16 -3.96 4.40
C GLY A 186 -14.01 -2.95 4.31
N PRO A 187 -13.62 -2.35 5.42
CA PRO A 187 -12.52 -1.41 5.47
C PRO A 187 -11.18 -2.10 5.15
N ARG A 188 -10.31 -1.37 4.45
CA ARG A 188 -8.95 -1.77 4.10
C ARG A 188 -7.98 -0.63 4.37
N ILE A 189 -6.86 -0.94 4.96
CA ILE A 189 -5.72 -0.03 5.03
C ILE A 189 -4.61 -0.54 4.11
N SER A 190 -3.97 0.36 3.37
CA SER A 190 -2.66 0.10 2.76
C SER A 190 -1.64 1.04 3.39
N ILE A 191 -0.58 0.47 3.95
CA ILE A 191 0.56 1.20 4.49
C ILE A 191 1.64 1.22 3.42
N MET A 192 2.17 2.39 3.10
CA MET A 192 3.23 2.56 2.11
C MET A 192 4.52 2.99 2.78
N PHE A 193 5.62 2.35 2.36
CA PHE A 193 7.00 2.68 2.71
C PHE A 193 7.72 3.10 1.43
N ARG A 194 8.33 4.27 1.43
CA ARG A 194 8.95 4.85 0.25
C ARG A 194 9.97 5.91 0.61
N GLU A 195 10.76 6.33 -0.38
CA GLU A 195 11.70 7.44 -0.24
C GLU A 195 10.98 8.72 0.19
N SER A 196 11.58 9.47 1.12
CA SER A 196 11.17 10.82 1.48
C SER A 196 11.25 11.77 0.29
N TYR A 197 10.36 12.74 0.23
CA TYR A 197 10.39 13.78 -0.81
C TYR A 197 11.43 14.87 -0.50
#